data_9a7bfad2063f52247e965d63be9de031
#
_entry.id   9a7bfad2063f52247e965d63be9de031
#
_cell.length_a   1.000
_cell.length_b   1.000
_cell.length_c   1.000
_cell.angle_alpha   90.00
_cell.angle_beta   90.00
_cell.angle_gamma   90.00
#
_symmetry.space_group_name_H-M   'P 1'
#
loop_
_entity.id
_entity.type
_entity.pdbx_description
1 polymer ?
#
loop_
_entity_poly.entity_id
_entity_poly.type
_entity_poly.pdbx_seq_one_letter_code
_entity_poly.pdbx_strand_id
1 'polypeptide(L)'
;MARIGEIVGGRGRIPTYLDNRMIDVLRGGSASDRDMEMLRHYARRLSGTTPRFCSWTQREEQLAGFKCDTELDLHSMLYSQGAGDVFQWRGRDCFKTLYELALYPMLVAEIRPGSLIELGAGRGGSAAWFADLCKALDLPITIHAVDLQVEDGVEGAIRYHRRDCIDWVKATSAERRDRASPLIVIEDFHGDLERTLAALDDLLQPGDYLVIEDAIPKQSAMARSLRERPYVIDTRYTDFFGINCTSAINGILKRV
;
A
#
# COMPACT_ATOMS: atom_id res chain seq x y z
N MET A 1 -4.60 -34.37 -11.30
CA MET A 1 -3.57 -33.58 -10.63
C MET A 1 -2.67 -32.97 -11.71
N ALA A 2 -2.90 -31.72 -12.10
CA ALA A 2 -1.97 -30.99 -12.97
C ALA A 2 -0.63 -30.91 -12.25
N ARG A 3 0.46 -31.15 -12.96
CA ARG A 3 1.81 -31.20 -12.38
C ARG A 3 2.15 -29.81 -11.81
N ILE A 4 2.23 -29.71 -10.49
CA ILE A 4 2.64 -28.47 -9.79
C ILE A 4 3.98 -27.95 -10.31
N GLY A 5 4.84 -28.83 -10.88
CA GLY A 5 6.08 -28.43 -11.54
C GLY A 5 5.92 -27.54 -12.79
N GLU A 6 4.74 -27.50 -13.42
CA GLU A 6 4.45 -26.60 -14.55
C GLU A 6 3.97 -25.21 -14.07
N ILE A 7 3.45 -25.13 -12.83
CA ILE A 7 3.02 -23.87 -12.22
C ILE A 7 4.22 -23.05 -11.74
N VAL A 8 5.32 -23.70 -11.36
CA VAL A 8 6.54 -23.06 -10.84
C VAL A 8 7.43 -22.45 -11.94
N GLY A 9 7.16 -22.72 -13.22
CA GLY A 9 7.93 -22.17 -14.36
C GLY A 9 7.76 -20.67 -14.63
N GLY A 10 6.88 -19.97 -13.94
CA GLY A 10 6.61 -18.55 -14.11
C GLY A 10 7.06 -17.69 -12.94
N ARG A 11 8.27 -17.16 -12.99
CA ARG A 11 8.76 -15.91 -12.38
C ARG A 11 8.62 -15.65 -10.87
N GLY A 12 8.19 -16.57 -10.03
CA GLY A 12 8.11 -16.36 -8.58
C GLY A 12 9.17 -17.15 -7.82
N ARG A 13 10.06 -16.51 -7.06
CA ARG A 13 10.86 -17.21 -6.06
C ARG A 13 9.90 -17.66 -4.94
N ILE A 14 9.69 -18.97 -4.80
CA ILE A 14 9.00 -19.54 -3.65
C ILE A 14 9.88 -19.29 -2.42
N PRO A 15 9.34 -18.75 -1.31
CA PRO A 15 10.13 -18.59 -0.09
C PRO A 15 10.69 -19.95 0.39
N THR A 16 11.96 -19.98 0.75
CA THR A 16 12.74 -21.21 1.03
C THR A 16 12.09 -22.13 2.08
N TYR A 17 11.38 -21.56 3.07
CA TYR A 17 10.69 -22.35 4.09
C TYR A 17 9.44 -23.08 3.56
N LEU A 18 8.83 -22.58 2.49
CA LEU A 18 7.71 -23.24 1.81
C LEU A 18 8.19 -24.38 0.92
N ASP A 19 9.40 -24.27 0.36
CA ASP A 19 9.96 -25.28 -0.52
C ASP A 19 10.09 -26.62 0.21
N ASN A 20 10.61 -26.62 1.43
CA ASN A 20 10.84 -27.85 2.19
C ASN A 20 9.53 -28.57 2.53
N ARG A 21 8.51 -27.82 3.01
CA ARG A 21 7.21 -28.39 3.36
C ARG A 21 6.43 -28.84 2.12
N MET A 22 6.43 -28.03 1.07
CA MET A 22 5.83 -28.41 -0.21
C MET A 22 6.51 -29.63 -0.83
N ILE A 23 7.84 -29.69 -0.78
CA ILE A 23 8.60 -30.85 -1.26
C ILE A 23 8.23 -32.11 -0.48
N ASP A 24 8.09 -32.03 0.84
CA ASP A 24 7.71 -33.16 1.68
C ASP A 24 6.29 -33.66 1.35
N VAL A 25 5.33 -32.76 1.20
CA VAL A 25 3.96 -33.10 0.80
C VAL A 25 3.92 -33.68 -0.61
N LEU A 26 4.68 -33.11 -1.55
CA LEU A 26 4.77 -33.60 -2.92
C LEU A 26 5.47 -34.97 -3.04
N ARG A 27 6.34 -35.30 -2.10
CA ARG A 27 7.02 -36.60 -2.00
C ARG A 27 6.16 -37.69 -1.32
N GLY A 28 4.92 -37.38 -0.98
CA GLY A 28 3.99 -38.33 -0.36
C GLY A 28 4.00 -38.29 1.17
N GLY A 29 4.55 -37.23 1.77
CA GLY A 29 4.41 -36.97 3.20
C GLY A 29 2.96 -36.68 3.57
N SER A 30 2.59 -36.93 4.83
CA SER A 30 1.25 -36.61 5.34
C SER A 30 1.05 -35.09 5.39
N ALA A 31 0.05 -34.58 4.68
CA ALA A 31 -0.37 -33.19 4.75
C ALA A 31 -1.55 -33.05 5.73
N SER A 32 -1.47 -32.10 6.65
CA SER A 32 -2.64 -31.69 7.43
C SER A 32 -3.60 -30.88 6.54
N ASP A 33 -4.86 -30.75 6.96
CA ASP A 33 -5.84 -29.91 6.26
C ASP A 33 -5.32 -28.45 6.10
N ARG A 34 -4.63 -27.95 7.12
CA ARG A 34 -3.96 -26.64 7.09
C ARG A 34 -2.86 -26.56 6.03
N ASP A 35 -2.02 -27.59 5.90
CA ASP A 35 -0.98 -27.65 4.87
C ASP A 35 -1.62 -27.63 3.47
N MET A 36 -2.73 -28.37 3.28
CA MET A 36 -3.47 -28.41 2.03
C MET A 36 -4.16 -27.08 1.70
N GLU A 37 -4.68 -26.40 2.70
CA GLU A 37 -5.29 -25.07 2.53
C GLU A 37 -4.23 -24.03 2.16
N MET A 38 -3.09 -24.02 2.83
CA MET A 38 -1.94 -23.19 2.52
C MET A 38 -1.44 -23.45 1.09
N LEU A 39 -1.31 -24.70 0.68
CA LEU A 39 -0.91 -25.06 -0.69
C LEU A 39 -1.92 -24.57 -1.74
N ARG A 40 -3.23 -24.66 -1.46
CA ARG A 40 -4.26 -24.13 -2.35
C ARG A 40 -4.19 -22.60 -2.45
N HIS A 41 -3.93 -21.94 -1.33
CA HIS A 41 -3.75 -20.49 -1.29
C HIS A 41 -2.55 -20.05 -2.15
N TYR A 42 -1.40 -20.68 -1.97
CA TYR A 42 -0.21 -20.39 -2.78
C TYR A 42 -0.40 -20.78 -4.25
N ALA A 43 -1.05 -21.89 -4.55
CA ALA A 43 -1.34 -22.28 -5.93
C ALA A 43 -2.22 -21.25 -6.64
N ARG A 44 -3.22 -20.71 -5.97
CA ARG A 44 -4.05 -19.60 -6.50
C ARG A 44 -3.23 -18.35 -6.80
N ARG A 45 -2.29 -17.98 -5.91
CA ARG A 45 -1.40 -16.83 -6.12
C ARG A 45 -0.40 -17.06 -7.25
N LEU A 46 0.21 -18.26 -7.29
CA LEU A 46 1.18 -18.63 -8.32
C LEU A 46 0.55 -18.85 -9.69
N SER A 47 -0.72 -19.21 -9.76
CA SER A 47 -1.43 -19.44 -11.02
C SER A 47 -1.64 -18.17 -11.87
N GLY A 48 -1.29 -16.99 -11.34
CA GLY A 48 -1.36 -15.72 -12.06
C GLY A 48 -2.78 -15.34 -12.51
N THR A 49 -3.81 -15.87 -11.86
CA THR A 49 -5.21 -15.65 -12.24
C THR A 49 -5.72 -14.26 -11.87
N THR A 50 -5.05 -13.55 -10.95
CA THR A 50 -5.40 -12.17 -10.62
C THR A 50 -4.50 -11.23 -11.42
N PRO A 51 -5.07 -10.41 -12.32
CA PRO A 51 -4.28 -9.42 -13.04
C PRO A 51 -3.68 -8.43 -12.03
N ARG A 52 -2.44 -7.98 -12.29
CA ARG A 52 -1.78 -6.98 -11.43
C ARG A 52 -2.62 -5.74 -11.23
N PHE A 53 -3.26 -5.28 -12.30
CA PHE A 53 -4.11 -4.10 -12.28
C PHE A 53 -5.55 -4.50 -12.54
N CYS A 54 -6.44 -4.15 -11.65
CA CYS A 54 -7.88 -4.39 -11.81
C CYS A 54 -8.68 -3.15 -11.42
N SER A 55 -9.80 -2.94 -12.10
CA SER A 55 -10.75 -1.89 -11.71
C SER A 55 -11.43 -2.25 -10.38
N TRP A 56 -12.06 -1.26 -9.74
CA TRP A 56 -12.84 -1.49 -8.53
C TRP A 56 -13.93 -2.56 -8.75
N THR A 57 -14.68 -2.47 -9.85
CA THR A 57 -15.73 -3.43 -10.20
C THR A 57 -15.19 -4.86 -10.37
N GLN A 58 -14.07 -5.01 -11.11
CA GLN A 58 -13.42 -6.32 -11.24
C GLN A 58 -12.97 -6.88 -9.89
N ARG A 59 -12.48 -6.01 -9.01
CA ARG A 59 -12.06 -6.42 -7.66
C ARG A 59 -13.23 -6.89 -6.80
N GLU A 60 -14.36 -6.19 -6.84
CA GLU A 60 -15.59 -6.60 -6.14
C GLU A 60 -16.11 -7.95 -6.63
N GLU A 61 -16.13 -8.18 -7.94
CA GLU A 61 -16.53 -9.45 -8.53
C GLU A 61 -15.61 -10.61 -8.10
N GLN A 62 -14.29 -10.38 -8.10
CA GLN A 62 -13.30 -11.39 -7.71
C GLN A 62 -13.39 -11.78 -6.22
N LEU A 63 -13.69 -10.82 -5.36
CA LEU A 63 -13.64 -11.01 -3.91
C LEU A 63 -15.03 -11.19 -3.26
N ALA A 64 -16.11 -11.10 -4.04
CA ALA A 64 -17.48 -11.10 -3.50
C ALA A 64 -17.67 -10.09 -2.35
N GLY A 65 -17.16 -8.87 -2.53
CA GLY A 65 -17.16 -7.79 -1.55
C GLY A 65 -15.82 -7.60 -0.82
N PHE A 66 -15.87 -6.96 0.36
CA PHE A 66 -14.68 -6.79 1.19
C PHE A 66 -14.18 -8.16 1.67
N LYS A 67 -12.93 -8.46 1.33
CA LYS A 67 -12.30 -9.71 1.75
C LYS A 67 -10.83 -9.47 2.05
N CYS A 68 -10.41 -9.99 3.20
CA CYS A 68 -9.03 -10.23 3.54
C CYS A 68 -8.83 -11.75 3.64
N ASP A 69 -7.89 -12.30 2.89
CA ASP A 69 -7.56 -13.72 2.87
C ASP A 69 -6.05 -13.88 2.96
N THR A 70 -5.58 -14.09 4.18
CA THR A 70 -4.16 -14.19 4.52
C THR A 70 -3.99 -15.11 5.71
N GLU A 71 -2.83 -15.79 5.75
CA GLU A 71 -2.40 -16.56 6.92
C GLU A 71 -1.87 -15.66 8.06
N LEU A 72 -1.65 -14.38 7.77
CA LEU A 72 -1.19 -13.42 8.77
C LEU A 72 -2.38 -12.86 9.52
N ASP A 73 -2.32 -12.95 10.85
CA ASP A 73 -3.38 -12.47 11.71
C ASP A 73 -3.50 -10.94 11.67
N LEU A 74 -4.73 -10.43 11.47
CA LEU A 74 -5.01 -8.98 11.45
C LEU A 74 -4.69 -8.29 12.77
N HIS A 75 -4.83 -8.98 13.92
CA HIS A 75 -4.41 -8.43 15.21
C HIS A 75 -2.90 -8.21 15.24
N SER A 76 -2.13 -9.15 14.68
CA SER A 76 -0.68 -8.99 14.53
C SER A 76 -0.33 -7.76 13.68
N MET A 77 -1.14 -7.42 12.69
CA MET A 77 -0.96 -6.20 11.91
C MET A 77 -1.11 -4.95 12.78
N LEU A 78 -2.15 -4.86 13.59
CA LEU A 78 -2.36 -3.73 14.49
C LEU A 78 -1.24 -3.62 15.54
N TYR A 79 -0.89 -4.73 16.19
CA TYR A 79 0.20 -4.76 17.17
C TYR A 79 1.58 -4.50 16.57
N SER A 80 1.75 -4.58 15.27
CA SER A 80 3.02 -4.33 14.60
C SER A 80 3.43 -2.85 14.56
N GLN A 81 2.50 -1.94 14.90
CA GLN A 81 2.82 -0.53 15.16
C GLN A 81 3.44 -0.31 16.55
N GLY A 82 3.38 -1.33 17.41
CA GLY A 82 3.86 -1.33 18.79
C GLY A 82 2.77 -1.69 19.79
N ALA A 83 3.04 -2.63 20.69
CA ALA A 83 2.06 -3.11 21.68
C ALA A 83 2.13 -2.36 23.01
N GLY A 84 3.28 -1.86 23.40
CA GLY A 84 3.51 -1.11 24.66
C GLY A 84 4.00 0.31 24.42
N ASP A 85 4.54 0.57 23.24
CA ASP A 85 4.99 1.89 22.79
C ASP A 85 4.90 1.90 21.26
N VAL A 86 4.79 3.08 20.66
CA VAL A 86 4.70 3.23 19.20
C VAL A 86 6.08 3.11 18.59
N PHE A 87 6.16 2.47 17.42
CA PHE A 87 7.38 2.47 16.63
C PHE A 87 7.83 3.91 16.33
N GLN A 88 9.06 4.23 16.62
CA GLN A 88 9.60 5.57 16.44
C GLN A 88 10.69 5.62 15.38
N TRP A 89 10.68 6.68 14.59
CA TRP A 89 11.75 7.00 13.66
C TRP A 89 12.33 8.39 13.96
N ARG A 90 13.64 8.45 14.22
CA ARG A 90 14.33 9.68 14.66
C ARG A 90 13.67 10.35 15.88
N GLY A 91 13.14 9.54 16.81
CA GLY A 91 12.46 10.03 18.01
C GLY A 91 11.06 10.61 17.78
N ARG A 92 10.46 10.34 16.61
CA ARG A 92 9.07 10.71 16.29
C ARG A 92 8.24 9.46 16.08
N ASP A 93 7.01 9.49 16.53
CA ASP A 93 6.06 8.38 16.35
C ASP A 93 5.82 8.14 14.86
N CYS A 94 5.96 6.89 14.43
CA CYS A 94 5.78 6.45 13.06
C CYS A 94 4.72 5.35 13.03
N PHE A 95 3.48 5.71 12.75
CA PHE A 95 2.32 4.82 12.77
C PHE A 95 2.22 4.00 11.49
N LYS A 96 3.27 3.26 11.15
CA LYS A 96 3.25 2.32 10.03
C LYS A 96 3.36 0.89 10.57
N THR A 97 2.56 -0.01 10.02
CA THR A 97 2.66 -1.43 10.36
C THR A 97 3.89 -2.07 9.72
N LEU A 98 4.31 -3.25 10.17
CA LEU A 98 5.40 -4.00 9.54
C LEU A 98 5.14 -4.27 8.05
N TYR A 99 3.87 -4.37 7.66
CA TYR A 99 3.49 -4.59 6.25
C TYR A 99 3.79 -3.36 5.41
N GLU A 100 3.40 -2.18 5.86
CA GLU A 100 3.70 -0.91 5.19
C GLU A 100 5.21 -0.65 5.17
N LEU A 101 5.91 -0.92 6.28
CA LEU A 101 7.38 -0.81 6.33
C LEU A 101 8.09 -1.74 5.32
N ALA A 102 7.45 -2.82 4.87
CA ALA A 102 7.95 -3.68 3.80
C ALA A 102 7.42 -3.29 2.42
N LEU A 103 6.14 -2.90 2.30
CA LEU A 103 5.50 -2.58 1.02
C LEU A 103 5.99 -1.26 0.42
N TYR A 104 6.14 -0.21 1.22
CA TYR A 104 6.59 1.09 0.72
C TYR A 104 8.00 1.07 0.11
N PRO A 105 9.01 0.40 0.68
CA PRO A 105 10.30 0.25 0.02
C PRO A 105 10.20 -0.37 -1.36
N MET A 106 9.35 -1.38 -1.53
CA MET A 106 9.12 -2.02 -2.82
C MET A 106 8.41 -1.08 -3.81
N LEU A 107 7.35 -0.39 -3.34
CA LEU A 107 6.58 0.56 -4.15
C LEU A 107 7.46 1.73 -4.60
N VAL A 108 8.15 2.37 -3.65
CA VAL A 108 9.03 3.52 -3.93
C VAL A 108 10.19 3.13 -4.86
N ALA A 109 10.82 1.96 -4.64
CA ALA A 109 11.92 1.47 -5.49
C ALA A 109 11.46 1.18 -6.93
N GLU A 110 10.23 0.69 -7.12
CA GLU A 110 9.68 0.42 -8.45
C GLU A 110 9.22 1.69 -9.16
N ILE A 111 8.43 2.53 -8.46
CA ILE A 111 7.83 3.73 -9.05
C ILE A 111 8.85 4.84 -9.25
N ARG A 112 9.86 4.93 -8.35
CA ARG A 112 10.88 5.99 -8.33
C ARG A 112 10.26 7.38 -8.41
N PRO A 113 9.41 7.76 -7.43
CA PRO A 113 8.65 8.99 -7.51
C PRO A 113 9.56 10.22 -7.45
N GLY A 114 9.19 11.26 -8.17
CA GLY A 114 9.83 12.57 -8.06
C GLY A 114 9.31 13.39 -6.87
N SER A 115 8.11 13.05 -6.37
CA SER A 115 7.52 13.65 -5.19
C SER A 115 6.67 12.64 -4.43
N LEU A 116 6.59 12.82 -3.10
CA LEU A 116 5.69 12.08 -2.20
C LEU A 116 4.90 13.09 -1.38
N ILE A 117 3.61 12.87 -1.24
CA ILE A 117 2.72 13.67 -0.40
C ILE A 117 2.11 12.73 0.64
N GLU A 118 2.27 13.06 1.91
CA GLU A 118 1.60 12.38 3.01
C GLU A 118 0.56 13.34 3.61
N LEU A 119 -0.70 12.97 3.48
CA LEU A 119 -1.85 13.65 4.06
C LEU A 119 -2.21 12.93 5.35
N GLY A 120 -2.02 13.57 6.49
CA GLY A 120 -2.11 12.95 7.81
C GLY A 120 -0.74 12.50 8.34
N ALA A 121 0.28 13.35 8.20
CA ALA A 121 1.66 13.03 8.61
C ALA A 121 1.88 13.00 10.13
N GLY A 122 0.85 13.30 10.96
CA GLY A 122 0.96 13.40 12.40
C GLY A 122 2.09 14.36 12.80
N ARG A 123 3.08 13.85 13.56
CA ARG A 123 4.27 14.62 13.95
C ARG A 123 5.46 14.46 13.00
N GLY A 124 5.25 13.85 11.83
CA GLY A 124 6.25 13.72 10.78
C GLY A 124 7.23 12.56 10.93
N GLY A 125 6.92 11.54 11.74
CA GLY A 125 7.79 10.37 11.90
C GLY A 125 7.85 9.53 10.63
N SER A 126 6.72 9.27 9.98
CA SER A 126 6.62 8.59 8.70
C SER A 126 7.29 9.38 7.57
N ALA A 127 7.11 10.71 7.53
CA ALA A 127 7.79 11.56 6.55
C ALA A 127 9.33 11.50 6.70
N ALA A 128 9.85 11.47 7.93
CA ALA A 128 11.27 11.30 8.20
C ALA A 128 11.76 9.91 7.75
N TRP A 129 10.96 8.87 7.95
CA TRP A 129 11.26 7.52 7.48
C TRP A 129 11.29 7.46 5.95
N PHE A 130 10.31 8.03 5.25
CA PHE A 130 10.32 8.13 3.79
C PHE A 130 11.52 8.88 3.25
N ALA A 131 11.95 9.95 3.92
CA ALA A 131 13.14 10.70 3.51
C ALA A 131 14.41 9.83 3.57
N ASP A 132 14.58 9.04 4.64
CA ASP A 132 15.71 8.13 4.76
C ASP A 132 15.62 6.97 3.77
N LEU A 133 14.44 6.41 3.54
CA LEU A 133 14.21 5.40 2.53
C LEU A 133 14.60 5.89 1.13
N CYS A 134 14.10 7.07 0.74
CA CYS A 134 14.40 7.63 -0.57
C CYS A 134 15.89 7.96 -0.72
N LYS A 135 16.53 8.48 0.34
CA LYS A 135 17.98 8.69 0.37
C LYS A 135 18.75 7.39 0.19
N ALA A 136 18.33 6.30 0.85
CA ALA A 136 18.96 4.99 0.72
C ALA A 136 18.79 4.38 -0.69
N LEU A 137 17.77 4.79 -1.43
CA LEU A 137 17.49 4.39 -2.81
C LEU A 137 18.09 5.36 -3.86
N ASP A 138 18.89 6.34 -3.45
CA ASP A 138 19.43 7.40 -4.31
C ASP A 138 18.34 8.10 -5.16
N LEU A 139 17.23 8.45 -4.51
CA LEU A 139 16.11 9.17 -5.13
C LEU A 139 16.13 10.64 -4.73
N PRO A 140 16.34 11.56 -5.70
CA PRO A 140 16.15 12.99 -5.48
C PRO A 140 14.65 13.31 -5.43
N ILE A 141 14.08 13.35 -4.22
CA ILE A 141 12.65 13.50 -4.00
C ILE A 141 12.35 14.73 -3.13
N THR A 142 11.17 15.32 -3.33
CA THR A 142 10.56 16.22 -2.36
C THR A 142 9.40 15.51 -1.66
N ILE A 143 9.38 15.54 -0.32
CA ILE A 143 8.32 14.96 0.50
C ILE A 143 7.52 16.11 1.12
N HIS A 144 6.22 16.11 0.90
CA HIS A 144 5.28 17.04 1.53
C HIS A 144 4.53 16.32 2.65
N ALA A 145 4.77 16.70 3.88
CA ALA A 145 4.10 16.20 5.08
C ALA A 145 3.03 17.21 5.50
N VAL A 146 1.77 16.85 5.35
CA VAL A 146 0.62 17.76 5.60
C VAL A 146 -0.16 17.26 6.80
N ASP A 147 -0.26 18.06 7.86
CA ASP A 147 -1.04 17.76 9.05
C ASP A 147 -1.26 19.03 9.88
N LEU A 148 -2.25 19.05 10.74
CA LEU A 148 -2.47 20.11 11.73
C LEU A 148 -1.48 20.04 12.91
N GLN A 149 -0.82 18.90 13.11
CA GLN A 149 0.11 18.66 14.22
C GLN A 149 1.57 18.97 13.88
N VAL A 150 1.91 19.14 12.61
CA VAL A 150 3.27 19.59 12.23
C VAL A 150 3.42 21.10 12.37
N GLU A 151 4.65 21.58 12.48
CA GLU A 151 4.98 23.00 12.31
C GLU A 151 5.49 23.23 10.89
N ASP A 152 5.11 24.36 10.28
CA ASP A 152 5.61 24.73 8.96
C ASP A 152 7.14 24.80 8.95
N GLY A 153 7.76 24.16 7.96
CA GLY A 153 9.21 24.15 7.91
C GLY A 153 9.80 23.23 6.83
N VAL A 154 11.13 23.19 6.79
CA VAL A 154 11.90 22.37 5.86
C VAL A 154 12.97 21.59 6.64
N GLU A 155 13.01 20.28 6.45
CA GLU A 155 14.03 19.39 6.99
C GLU A 155 14.57 18.48 5.87
N GLY A 156 15.70 18.85 5.29
CA GLY A 156 16.26 18.10 4.15
C GLY A 156 15.29 18.05 2.95
N ALA A 157 14.85 16.85 2.60
CA ALA A 157 13.89 16.63 1.52
C ALA A 157 12.44 16.88 1.93
N ILE A 158 12.17 17.07 3.24
CA ILE A 158 10.82 17.18 3.77
C ILE A 158 10.40 18.66 3.85
N ARG A 159 9.17 18.92 3.42
CA ARG A 159 8.46 20.19 3.59
C ARG A 159 7.22 19.93 4.41
N TYR A 160 7.20 20.47 5.61
CA TYR A 160 6.08 20.37 6.54
C TYR A 160 5.08 21.48 6.28
N HIS A 161 3.79 21.14 6.28
CA HIS A 161 2.69 22.07 6.03
C HIS A 161 1.65 21.91 7.13
N ARG A 162 1.57 22.89 8.06
CA ARG A 162 0.52 22.95 9.08
C ARG A 162 -0.78 23.45 8.48
N ARG A 163 -1.53 22.54 7.86
CA ARG A 163 -2.75 22.91 7.14
C ARG A 163 -3.74 21.75 7.11
N ASP A 164 -5.04 22.06 6.91
CA ASP A 164 -6.03 21.06 6.53
C ASP A 164 -5.61 20.37 5.25
N CYS A 165 -5.72 19.03 5.22
CA CYS A 165 -5.23 18.22 4.10
C CYS A 165 -5.96 18.53 2.80
N ILE A 166 -7.29 18.67 2.84
CA ILE A 166 -8.12 18.94 1.65
C ILE A 166 -7.83 20.34 1.12
N ASP A 167 -7.73 21.33 2.00
CA ASP A 167 -7.44 22.71 1.60
C ASP A 167 -6.03 22.84 1.03
N TRP A 168 -5.07 22.08 1.58
CA TRP A 168 -3.72 22.03 1.03
C TRP A 168 -3.69 21.41 -0.36
N VAL A 169 -4.40 20.28 -0.57
CA VAL A 169 -4.49 19.63 -1.90
C VAL A 169 -5.08 20.59 -2.92
N LYS A 170 -6.20 21.25 -2.61
CA LYS A 170 -6.85 22.22 -3.52
C LYS A 170 -5.95 23.37 -3.91
N ALA A 171 -5.25 23.97 -2.93
CA ALA A 171 -4.30 25.06 -3.19
C ALA A 171 -3.13 24.61 -4.06
N THR A 172 -2.70 23.37 -3.87
CA THR A 172 -1.53 22.78 -4.52
C THR A 172 -1.81 22.25 -5.93
N SER A 173 -3.04 21.81 -6.21
CA SER A 173 -3.44 21.30 -7.53
C SER A 173 -3.25 22.34 -8.63
N ALA A 174 -3.47 23.61 -8.30
CA ALA A 174 -3.26 24.71 -9.25
C ALA A 174 -1.78 24.92 -9.66
N GLU A 175 -0.85 24.50 -8.80
CA GLU A 175 0.59 24.68 -8.98
C GLU A 175 1.30 23.43 -9.54
N ARG A 176 0.56 22.35 -9.79
CA ARG A 176 1.14 21.05 -10.10
C ARG A 176 1.95 20.98 -11.39
N ARG A 177 1.75 21.84 -12.34
CA ARG A 177 2.38 21.78 -13.68
C ARG A 177 3.91 21.61 -13.61
N ASP A 178 4.53 22.02 -12.51
CA ASP A 178 5.98 21.99 -12.29
C ASP A 178 6.45 20.84 -11.38
N ARG A 179 5.58 19.91 -10.97
CA ARG A 179 5.97 18.80 -10.08
C ARG A 179 6.52 17.62 -10.84
N ALA A 180 7.60 17.05 -10.29
CA ALA A 180 8.17 15.81 -10.83
C ALA A 180 7.19 14.64 -10.70
N SER A 181 6.97 13.94 -11.80
CA SER A 181 6.17 12.71 -11.90
C SER A 181 7.09 11.51 -12.07
N PRO A 182 6.66 10.29 -11.63
CA PRO A 182 5.39 10.02 -10.96
C PRO A 182 5.32 10.57 -9.54
N LEU A 183 4.09 10.82 -9.07
CA LEU A 183 3.76 11.25 -7.72
C LEU A 183 3.18 10.08 -6.94
N ILE A 184 3.55 9.93 -5.67
CA ILE A 184 2.85 9.07 -4.72
C ILE A 184 2.15 9.96 -3.70
N VAL A 185 0.84 9.81 -3.55
CA VAL A 185 0.06 10.42 -2.47
C VAL A 185 -0.36 9.32 -1.50
N ILE A 186 -0.14 9.56 -0.21
CA ILE A 186 -0.57 8.70 0.89
C ILE A 186 -1.69 9.46 1.63
N GLU A 187 -2.87 8.89 1.65
CA GLU A 187 -4.03 9.39 2.39
C GLU A 187 -4.13 8.60 3.69
N ASP A 188 -3.72 9.21 4.79
CA ASP A 188 -3.63 8.61 6.13
C ASP A 188 -4.27 9.53 7.18
N PHE A 189 -5.26 10.33 6.79
CA PHE A 189 -5.96 11.18 7.73
C PHE A 189 -7.43 10.76 7.88
N HIS A 190 -8.02 11.09 9.04
CA HIS A 190 -9.39 10.70 9.39
C HIS A 190 -10.41 11.77 8.97
N GLY A 191 -10.42 12.12 7.68
CA GLY A 191 -11.31 13.11 7.11
C GLY A 191 -12.37 12.55 6.18
N ASP A 192 -13.02 13.43 5.42
CA ASP A 192 -13.99 13.06 4.40
C ASP A 192 -13.27 12.57 3.14
N LEU A 193 -13.23 11.25 2.95
CA LEU A 193 -12.55 10.61 1.83
C LEU A 193 -13.14 11.03 0.48
N GLU A 194 -14.46 11.20 0.36
CA GLU A 194 -15.10 11.56 -0.92
C GLU A 194 -14.66 12.97 -1.37
N ARG A 195 -14.61 13.92 -0.42
CA ARG A 195 -14.08 15.27 -0.69
C ARG A 195 -12.59 15.26 -1.00
N THR A 196 -11.84 14.40 -0.31
CA THR A 196 -10.40 14.23 -0.55
C THR A 196 -10.15 13.71 -1.94
N LEU A 197 -10.85 12.64 -2.35
CA LEU A 197 -10.72 12.07 -3.69
C LEU A 197 -11.11 13.08 -4.78
N ALA A 198 -12.15 13.87 -4.56
CA ALA A 198 -12.52 14.94 -5.48
C ALA A 198 -11.42 15.99 -5.63
N ALA A 199 -10.75 16.38 -4.55
CA ALA A 199 -9.61 17.30 -4.62
C ALA A 199 -8.37 16.66 -5.28
N LEU A 200 -8.13 15.37 -5.06
CA LEU A 200 -7.03 14.62 -5.64
C LEU A 200 -7.21 14.35 -7.15
N ASP A 201 -8.45 14.33 -7.64
CA ASP A 201 -8.72 14.20 -9.08
C ASP A 201 -8.07 15.33 -9.92
N ASP A 202 -7.98 16.54 -9.35
CA ASP A 202 -7.31 17.68 -9.98
C ASP A 202 -5.79 17.64 -9.81
N LEU A 203 -5.29 16.91 -8.82
CA LEU A 203 -3.86 16.82 -8.51
C LEU A 203 -3.17 15.67 -9.25
N LEU A 204 -3.75 14.49 -9.27
CA LEU A 204 -3.16 13.27 -9.77
C LEU A 204 -3.30 13.16 -11.29
N GLN A 205 -2.27 12.63 -11.95
CA GLN A 205 -2.20 12.40 -13.39
C GLN A 205 -1.99 10.91 -13.70
N PRO A 206 -2.27 10.45 -14.94
CA PRO A 206 -1.98 9.08 -15.34
C PRO A 206 -0.53 8.69 -15.01
N GLY A 207 -0.37 7.54 -14.34
CA GLY A 207 0.92 7.05 -13.86
C GLY A 207 1.21 7.32 -12.39
N ASP A 208 0.52 8.27 -11.76
CA ASP A 208 0.65 8.54 -10.32
C ASP A 208 -0.01 7.46 -9.48
N TYR A 209 0.39 7.40 -8.22
CA TYR A 209 -0.15 6.46 -7.23
C TYR A 209 -0.86 7.20 -6.09
N LEU A 210 -1.96 6.60 -5.65
CA LEU A 210 -2.68 6.97 -4.44
C LEU A 210 -2.71 5.75 -3.53
N VAL A 211 -2.23 5.91 -2.29
CA VAL A 211 -2.36 4.90 -1.24
C VAL A 211 -3.35 5.44 -0.20
N ILE A 212 -4.42 4.69 0.05
CA ILE A 212 -5.42 4.99 1.07
C ILE A 212 -5.18 4.05 2.23
N GLU A 213 -4.61 4.56 3.32
CA GLU A 213 -4.36 3.81 4.55
C GLU A 213 -5.59 3.77 5.45
N ASP A 214 -5.53 2.92 6.48
CA ASP A 214 -6.64 2.66 7.40
C ASP A 214 -7.95 2.44 6.64
N ALA A 215 -7.87 1.63 5.58
CA ALA A 215 -8.91 1.51 4.58
C ALA A 215 -10.14 0.72 5.04
N ILE A 216 -10.10 0.01 6.18
CA ILE A 216 -11.24 -0.78 6.68
C ILE A 216 -12.49 0.09 6.84
N PRO A 217 -12.48 1.18 7.62
CA PRO A 217 -13.67 2.03 7.77
C PRO A 217 -14.00 2.83 6.50
N LYS A 218 -13.05 2.95 5.58
CA LYS A 218 -13.19 3.74 4.34
C LYS A 218 -13.77 2.94 3.16
N GLN A 219 -13.91 1.59 3.25
CA GLN A 219 -14.30 0.72 2.12
C GLN A 219 -15.61 1.15 1.43
N SER A 220 -16.64 1.54 2.19
CA SER A 220 -17.90 1.98 1.61
C SER A 220 -17.77 3.30 0.82
N ALA A 221 -16.97 4.25 1.32
CA ALA A 221 -16.67 5.50 0.62
C ALA A 221 -15.81 5.26 -0.62
N MET A 222 -14.80 4.38 -0.51
CA MET A 222 -13.98 3.95 -1.63
C MET A 222 -14.83 3.32 -2.74
N ALA A 223 -15.74 2.40 -2.40
CA ALA A 223 -16.62 1.75 -3.36
C ALA A 223 -17.50 2.75 -4.13
N ARG A 224 -18.08 3.74 -3.44
CA ARG A 224 -18.86 4.78 -4.10
C ARG A 224 -18.04 5.69 -4.99
N SER A 225 -16.84 6.03 -4.54
CA SER A 225 -16.04 7.06 -5.19
C SER A 225 -15.10 6.54 -6.29
N LEU A 226 -14.55 5.32 -6.15
CA LEU A 226 -13.52 4.81 -7.06
C LEU A 226 -14.10 4.05 -8.26
N ARG A 227 -15.36 3.61 -8.19
CA ARG A 227 -15.97 2.78 -9.24
C ARG A 227 -15.96 3.48 -10.61
N GLU A 228 -16.17 4.78 -10.63
CA GLU A 228 -16.24 5.59 -11.86
C GLU A 228 -15.01 6.47 -12.10
N ARG A 229 -14.03 6.44 -11.18
CA ARG A 229 -12.79 7.19 -11.32
C ARG A 229 -11.73 6.39 -12.07
N PRO A 230 -10.81 7.05 -12.77
CA PRO A 230 -9.77 6.40 -13.58
C PRO A 230 -8.63 5.87 -12.69
N TYR A 231 -8.95 4.96 -11.77
CA TYR A 231 -7.98 4.26 -10.94
C TYR A 231 -8.08 2.75 -11.13
N VAL A 232 -6.95 2.10 -11.02
CA VAL A 232 -6.84 0.64 -10.94
C VAL A 232 -6.11 0.26 -9.65
N ILE A 233 -6.57 -0.82 -9.02
CA ILE A 233 -5.94 -1.40 -7.84
C ILE A 233 -4.70 -2.16 -8.30
N ASP A 234 -3.54 -1.89 -7.68
CA ASP A 234 -2.31 -2.65 -7.90
C ASP A 234 -2.25 -3.83 -6.91
N THR A 235 -2.71 -4.99 -7.36
CA THR A 235 -2.78 -6.23 -6.56
C THR A 235 -1.39 -6.76 -6.20
N ARG A 236 -0.35 -6.34 -6.88
CA ARG A 236 1.04 -6.69 -6.52
C ARG A 236 1.38 -6.26 -5.10
N TYR A 237 0.83 -5.14 -4.66
CA TYR A 237 1.07 -4.60 -3.33
C TYR A 237 -0.05 -4.90 -2.35
N THR A 238 -1.33 -4.71 -2.74
CA THR A 238 -2.44 -5.00 -1.83
C THR A 238 -2.50 -6.46 -1.41
N ASP A 239 -2.03 -7.37 -2.28
CA ASP A 239 -2.10 -8.81 -2.06
C ASP A 239 -0.72 -9.45 -1.82
N PHE A 240 0.32 -8.65 -1.53
CA PHE A 240 1.68 -9.16 -1.39
C PHE A 240 1.82 -10.19 -0.27
N PHE A 241 1.24 -9.92 0.89
CA PHE A 241 1.25 -10.80 2.06
C PHE A 241 0.02 -11.72 2.18
N GLY A 242 -0.84 -11.74 1.19
CA GLY A 242 -2.15 -12.35 1.16
C GLY A 242 -3.16 -11.35 0.63
N ILE A 243 -4.36 -11.81 0.25
CA ILE A 243 -5.37 -10.92 -0.32
C ILE A 243 -5.71 -9.82 0.69
N ASN A 244 -5.44 -8.58 0.33
CA ASN A 244 -5.72 -7.41 1.16
C ASN A 244 -5.01 -7.43 2.55
N CYS A 245 -3.86 -8.06 2.67
CA CYS A 245 -3.09 -8.06 3.91
C CYS A 245 -2.19 -6.82 4.01
N THR A 246 -2.81 -5.68 4.25
CA THR A 246 -2.20 -4.35 4.42
C THR A 246 -3.22 -3.43 5.08
N SER A 247 -2.82 -2.33 5.70
CA SER A 247 -3.77 -1.28 6.18
C SER A 247 -4.50 -0.63 5.01
N ALA A 248 -3.85 -0.58 3.84
CA ALA A 248 -4.39 -0.04 2.58
C ALA A 248 -5.18 -1.10 1.78
N ILE A 249 -6.17 -1.72 2.42
CA ILE A 249 -7.04 -2.73 1.80
C ILE A 249 -7.73 -2.17 0.55
N ASN A 250 -7.51 -2.79 -0.63
CA ASN A 250 -7.94 -2.29 -1.93
C ASN A 250 -7.50 -0.84 -2.22
N GLY A 251 -6.58 -0.30 -1.41
CA GLY A 251 -6.26 1.13 -1.36
C GLY A 251 -4.92 1.48 -2.00
N ILE A 252 -4.19 0.56 -2.63
CA ILE A 252 -2.98 0.91 -3.39
C ILE A 252 -3.37 1.03 -4.87
N LEU A 253 -3.51 2.27 -5.31
CA LEU A 253 -4.18 2.64 -6.55
C LEU A 253 -3.20 3.32 -7.51
N LYS A 254 -3.29 2.96 -8.80
CA LYS A 254 -2.62 3.67 -9.87
C LYS A 254 -3.63 4.45 -10.69
N ARG A 255 -3.36 5.72 -10.97
CA ARG A 255 -4.17 6.51 -11.90
C ARG A 255 -3.87 6.10 -13.35
N VAL A 256 -4.91 5.89 -14.14
CA VAL A 256 -4.85 5.48 -15.56
C VAL A 256 -5.41 6.52 -16.48
#